data_5a16b776b6f8ba98b9706a329197a493
#
_entry.id   5a16b776b6f8ba98b9706a329197a493
#
_cell.length_a   1.000
_cell.length_b   1.000
_cell.length_c   1.000
_cell.angle_alpha   90.00
_cell.angle_beta   90.00
_cell.angle_gamma   90.00
#
_symmetry.space_group_name_H-M   'P 1'
#
loop_
_entity.id
_entity.type
_entity.pdbx_description
1 polymer ?
#
loop_
_entity_poly.entity_id
_entity_poly.type
_entity_poly.pdbx_seq_one_letter_code
_entity_poly.pdbx_strand_id
1 'polypeptide(L)'
;MANICENKMYFQTSSQEDVVIFSEFLEEELRTCVSWEDEIVGEYYHAEVYFESRWDFPDNLMEDFTNKLKHPDLCYIRVLSVEEGNYYCAFHVFEDGKWELR
;
A
#
# COMPACT_ATOMS: atom_id res chain seq x y z
N MET A 1 -15.08 12.74 -16.95
CA MET A 1 -15.12 11.50 -16.17
C MET A 1 -13.73 11.18 -15.66
N ALA A 2 -13.62 10.89 -14.37
CA ALA A 2 -12.31 10.56 -13.79
C ALA A 2 -11.88 9.15 -14.23
N ASN A 3 -10.62 9.01 -14.59
CA ASN A 3 -10.05 7.71 -14.91
C ASN A 3 -9.69 6.98 -13.62
N ILE A 4 -9.82 5.68 -13.65
CA ILE A 4 -9.53 4.84 -12.49
C ILE A 4 -8.11 4.30 -12.62
N CYS A 5 -7.32 4.51 -11.57
CA CYS A 5 -5.99 3.94 -11.44
C CYS A 5 -6.09 2.66 -10.61
N GLU A 6 -5.59 1.56 -11.15
CA GLU A 6 -5.55 0.29 -10.45
C GLU A 6 -4.23 0.15 -9.71
N ASN A 7 -4.30 -0.17 -8.42
CA ASN A 7 -3.12 -0.29 -7.57
C ASN A 7 -3.00 -1.70 -7.04
N LYS A 8 -1.82 -2.28 -7.20
CA LYS A 8 -1.46 -3.55 -6.58
C LYS A 8 -0.42 -3.26 -5.52
N MET A 9 -0.80 -3.43 -4.26
CA MET A 9 0.03 -3.13 -3.11
C MET A 9 0.51 -4.41 -2.45
N TYR A 10 1.78 -4.47 -2.12
CA TYR A 10 2.36 -5.53 -1.30
C TYR A 10 2.88 -4.90 -0.01
N PHE A 11 2.52 -5.46 1.13
CA PHE A 11 2.95 -5.00 2.44
C PHE A 11 3.61 -6.15 3.20
N GLN A 12 4.75 -5.89 3.81
CA GLN A 12 5.48 -6.88 4.61
C GLN A 12 6.01 -6.22 5.87
N THR A 13 5.86 -6.90 7.01
CA THR A 13 6.44 -6.43 8.25
C THR A 13 6.68 -7.58 9.23
N SER A 14 7.65 -7.41 10.12
CA SER A 14 7.87 -8.28 11.27
C SER A 14 7.29 -7.68 12.55
N SER A 15 6.72 -6.48 12.49
CA SER A 15 6.15 -5.77 13.62
C SER A 15 4.67 -6.07 13.76
N GLN A 16 4.27 -6.68 14.88
CA GLN A 16 2.85 -6.97 15.12
C GLN A 16 2.02 -5.70 15.31
N GLU A 17 2.62 -4.66 15.89
CA GLU A 17 1.95 -3.36 16.04
C GLU A 17 1.57 -2.79 14.68
N ASP A 18 2.44 -2.93 13.70
CA ASP A 18 2.20 -2.41 12.36
C ASP A 18 1.23 -3.26 11.55
N VAL A 19 1.09 -4.54 11.88
CA VAL A 19 0.03 -5.38 11.31
C VAL A 19 -1.33 -4.84 11.71
N VAL A 20 -1.49 -4.44 12.98
CA VAL A 20 -2.75 -3.86 13.48
C VAL A 20 -3.05 -2.53 12.76
N ILE A 21 -2.04 -1.68 12.61
CA ILE A 21 -2.19 -0.40 11.90
C ILE A 21 -2.60 -0.63 10.45
N PHE A 22 -2.00 -1.62 9.79
CA PHE A 22 -2.35 -1.99 8.43
C PHE A 22 -3.80 -2.47 8.32
N SER A 23 -4.24 -3.30 9.27
CA SER A 23 -5.62 -3.80 9.30
C SER A 23 -6.62 -2.67 9.46
N GLU A 24 -6.35 -1.72 10.33
CA GLU A 24 -7.18 -0.53 10.52
C GLU A 24 -7.22 0.32 9.25
N PHE A 25 -6.09 0.46 8.57
CA PHE A 25 -6.00 1.18 7.31
C PHE A 25 -6.92 0.55 6.25
N LEU A 26 -6.90 -0.78 6.13
CA LEU A 26 -7.76 -1.48 5.18
C LEU A 26 -9.24 -1.26 5.48
N GLU A 27 -9.63 -1.31 6.74
CA GLU A 27 -11.02 -1.19 7.14
C GLU A 27 -11.55 0.24 7.08
N GLU A 28 -10.75 1.21 7.51
CA GLU A 28 -11.22 2.58 7.73
C GLU A 28 -10.92 3.50 6.57
N GLU A 29 -9.78 3.35 5.92
CA GLU A 29 -9.32 4.31 4.93
C GLU A 29 -9.31 3.78 3.50
N LEU A 30 -9.07 2.50 3.31
CA LEU A 30 -8.97 1.90 1.97
C LEU A 30 -10.31 1.39 1.48
N ARG A 31 -11.24 2.32 1.26
CA ARG A 31 -12.62 2.00 0.88
C ARG A 31 -12.78 1.47 -0.54
N THR A 32 -11.78 1.67 -1.37
CA THR A 32 -11.80 1.21 -2.75
C THR A 32 -11.07 -0.12 -2.91
N CYS A 33 -10.88 -0.85 -1.81
CA CYS A 33 -10.25 -2.16 -1.84
C CYS A 33 -11.14 -3.15 -2.58
N VAL A 34 -10.62 -3.74 -3.64
CA VAL A 34 -11.34 -4.73 -4.46
C VAL A 34 -11.16 -6.11 -3.87
N SER A 35 -9.93 -6.44 -3.47
CA SER A 35 -9.62 -7.72 -2.84
C SER A 35 -8.31 -7.63 -2.10
N TRP A 36 -8.11 -8.54 -1.15
CA TRP A 36 -6.85 -8.64 -0.44
C TRP A 36 -6.65 -10.06 0.08
N GLU A 37 -5.38 -10.44 0.21
CA GLU A 37 -4.97 -11.73 0.75
C GLU A 37 -3.78 -11.51 1.67
N ASP A 38 -3.69 -12.27 2.74
CA ASP A 38 -2.56 -12.20 3.65
C ASP A 38 -2.13 -13.58 4.14
N GLU A 39 -0.89 -13.66 4.64
CA GLU A 39 -0.39 -14.86 5.29
C GLU A 39 0.76 -14.50 6.24
N ILE A 40 1.04 -15.38 7.18
CA ILE A 40 2.18 -15.25 8.09
C ILE A 40 3.16 -16.36 7.75
N VAL A 41 4.42 -15.99 7.45
CA VAL A 41 5.50 -16.93 7.18
C VAL A 41 6.62 -16.65 8.17
N GLY A 42 6.80 -17.56 9.14
CA GLY A 42 7.75 -17.34 10.21
C GLY A 42 7.33 -16.15 11.07
N GLU A 43 8.22 -15.15 11.14
CA GLU A 43 7.94 -13.92 11.89
C GLU A 43 7.42 -12.78 11.00
N TYR A 44 7.24 -13.04 9.69
CA TYR A 44 6.84 -12.01 8.74
C TYR A 44 5.39 -12.14 8.35
N TYR A 45 4.70 -11.00 8.38
CA TYR A 45 3.36 -10.86 7.85
C TYR A 45 3.46 -10.30 6.43
N HIS A 46 2.75 -10.92 5.49
CA HIS A 46 2.71 -10.51 4.09
C HIS A 46 1.27 -10.28 3.67
N ALA A 47 1.02 -9.24 2.92
CA ALA A 47 -0.31 -8.98 2.36
C ALA A 47 -0.21 -8.44 0.94
N GLU A 48 -1.15 -8.86 0.09
CA GLU A 48 -1.34 -8.27 -1.23
C GLU A 48 -2.73 -7.66 -1.26
N VAL A 49 -2.83 -6.42 -1.71
CA VAL A 49 -4.07 -5.66 -1.73
C VAL A 49 -4.27 -5.03 -3.10
N TYR A 50 -5.49 -5.18 -3.64
CA TYR A 50 -5.88 -4.58 -4.90
C TYR A 50 -6.91 -3.51 -4.60
N PHE A 51 -6.60 -2.25 -4.96
CA PHE A 51 -7.51 -1.15 -4.73
C PHE A 51 -7.43 -0.12 -5.85
N GLU A 52 -8.42 0.76 -5.89
CA GLU A 52 -8.51 1.77 -6.92
C GLU A 52 -8.32 3.17 -6.36
N SER A 53 -7.75 4.05 -7.17
CA SER A 53 -7.63 5.46 -6.87
C SER A 53 -7.97 6.25 -8.13
N ARG A 54 -8.04 7.58 -8.03
CA ARG A 54 -8.32 8.42 -9.19
C ARG A 54 -7.00 8.90 -9.80
N TRP A 55 -6.86 8.71 -11.09
CA TRP A 55 -5.79 9.25 -11.93
C TRP A 55 -4.42 8.59 -11.72
N ASP A 56 -3.92 8.56 -10.49
CA ASP A 56 -2.53 8.16 -10.22
C ASP A 56 -2.39 7.51 -8.85
N PHE A 57 -1.14 7.27 -8.48
CA PHE A 57 -0.77 6.76 -7.15
C PHE A 57 -1.29 7.71 -6.06
N PRO A 58 -1.97 7.19 -5.05
CA PRO A 58 -2.58 8.04 -4.00
C PRO A 58 -1.54 8.48 -2.95
N ASP A 59 -0.71 9.46 -3.31
CA ASP A 59 0.40 9.95 -2.48
C ASP A 59 -0.01 10.27 -1.05
N ASN A 60 -1.03 11.09 -0.88
CA ASN A 60 -1.43 11.55 0.45
C ASN A 60 -1.93 10.41 1.34
N LEU A 61 -2.70 9.52 0.75
CA LEU A 61 -3.24 8.36 1.48
C LEU A 61 -2.10 7.46 1.96
N MET A 62 -1.13 7.20 1.09
CA MET A 62 0.01 6.33 1.41
C MET A 62 0.95 6.98 2.41
N GLU A 63 1.20 8.29 2.30
CA GLU A 63 2.00 9.02 3.28
C GLU A 63 1.35 9.00 4.65
N ASP A 64 0.04 9.27 4.70
CA ASP A 64 -0.70 9.26 5.97
C ASP A 64 -0.64 7.89 6.63
N PHE A 65 -0.78 6.82 5.84
CA PHE A 65 -0.67 5.45 6.35
C PHE A 65 0.73 5.20 6.94
N THR A 66 1.78 5.49 6.17
CA THR A 66 3.15 5.19 6.61
C THR A 66 3.60 6.06 7.77
N ASN A 67 3.03 7.27 7.92
CA ASN A 67 3.30 8.12 9.06
C ASN A 67 2.72 7.56 10.38
N LYS A 68 1.75 6.67 10.29
CA LYS A 68 1.15 6.00 11.46
C LYS A 68 1.94 4.78 11.91
N LEU A 69 2.83 4.27 11.08
CA LEU A 69 3.58 3.06 11.41
C LEU A 69 4.48 3.29 12.63
N LYS A 70 4.51 2.33 13.53
CA LYS A 70 5.31 2.38 14.76
C LYS A 70 6.77 2.04 14.49
N HIS A 71 7.00 1.12 13.56
CA HIS A 71 8.33 0.64 13.21
C HIS A 71 8.51 0.67 11.70
N PRO A 72 8.57 1.87 11.10
CA PRO A 72 8.65 1.97 9.63
C PRO A 72 9.90 1.31 9.05
N ASP A 73 10.98 1.21 9.83
CA ASP A 73 12.20 0.51 9.43
C ASP A 73 12.01 -1.00 9.28
N LEU A 74 10.96 -1.56 9.90
CA LEU A 74 10.63 -2.99 9.79
C LEU A 74 9.55 -3.26 8.75
N CYS A 75 9.09 -2.24 8.05
CA CYS A 75 8.01 -2.34 7.07
C CYS A 75 8.54 -2.15 5.66
N TYR A 76 8.04 -2.96 4.75
CA TYR A 76 8.34 -2.85 3.33
C TYR A 76 7.02 -2.81 2.56
N ILE A 77 6.88 -1.84 1.67
CA ILE A 77 5.67 -1.68 0.86
C ILE A 77 6.10 -1.42 -0.58
N ARG A 78 5.38 -2.03 -1.53
CA ARG A 78 5.53 -1.65 -2.92
C ARG A 78 4.14 -1.54 -3.55
N VAL A 79 3.97 -0.57 -4.41
CA VAL A 79 2.70 -0.32 -5.09
C VAL A 79 2.95 -0.13 -6.58
N LEU A 80 2.34 -0.99 -7.38
CA LEU A 80 2.32 -0.83 -8.82
C LEU A 80 1.00 -0.17 -9.17
N SER A 81 1.06 1.01 -9.78
CA SER A 81 -0.12 1.81 -10.14
C SER A 81 -0.23 1.91 -11.65
N VAL A 82 -1.39 1.55 -12.20
CA VAL A 82 -1.62 1.56 -13.65
C VAL A 82 -2.95 2.26 -13.95
N GLU A 83 -2.89 3.27 -14.82
CA GLU A 83 -4.07 3.95 -15.34
C GLU A 83 -3.98 3.91 -16.87
N GLU A 84 -4.82 3.11 -17.50
CA GLU A 84 -4.72 2.82 -18.93
C GLU A 84 -5.13 3.99 -19.82
N GLY A 85 -6.09 4.78 -19.39
CA GLY A 85 -6.63 5.88 -20.20
C GLY A 85 -5.58 6.95 -20.53
N ASN A 86 -4.65 7.21 -19.61
CA ASN A 86 -3.57 8.18 -19.79
C ASN A 86 -2.20 7.52 -19.89
N TYR A 87 -2.16 6.22 -20.03
CA TYR A 87 -0.91 5.45 -20.10
C TYR A 87 -0.01 5.69 -18.88
N TYR A 88 -0.60 5.92 -17.72
CA TYR A 88 0.13 6.09 -16.49
C TYR A 88 0.53 4.73 -15.93
N CYS A 89 1.80 4.59 -15.58
CA CYS A 89 2.32 3.40 -14.91
C CYS A 89 3.46 3.83 -14.01
N ALA A 90 3.35 3.55 -12.71
CA ALA A 90 4.35 3.95 -11.75
C ALA A 90 4.55 2.86 -10.70
N PHE A 91 5.78 2.75 -10.23
CA PHE A 91 6.14 1.79 -9.19
C PHE A 91 6.77 2.54 -8.03
N HIS A 92 6.07 2.53 -6.89
CA HIS A 92 6.53 3.20 -5.67
C HIS A 92 6.92 2.15 -4.63
N VAL A 93 8.00 2.42 -3.91
CA VAL A 93 8.51 1.52 -2.87
C VAL A 93 8.74 2.31 -1.59
N PHE A 94 8.26 1.76 -0.47
CA PHE A 94 8.54 2.28 0.86
C PHE A 94 9.52 1.34 1.54
N GLU A 95 10.71 1.83 1.81
CA GLU A 95 11.79 1.05 2.40
C GLU A 95 12.68 1.99 3.22
N ASP A 96 13.18 1.50 4.35
CA ASP A 96 14.01 2.30 5.25
C ASP A 96 13.33 3.60 5.70
N GLY A 97 12.02 3.54 5.88
CA GLY A 97 11.23 4.65 6.40
C GLY A 97 10.90 5.74 5.40
N LYS A 98 11.09 5.50 4.11
CA LYS A 98 10.78 6.53 3.10
C LYS A 98 10.27 5.92 1.79
N TRP A 99 9.47 6.73 1.08
CA TRP A 99 8.94 6.39 -0.23
C TRP A 99 9.92 6.79 -1.34
N GLU A 100 10.03 5.93 -2.36
CA GLU A 100 10.82 6.21 -3.56
C GLU A 100 10.02 5.79 -4.79
N LEU A 101 10.11 6.59 -5.84
CA LEU A 101 9.58 6.24 -7.15
C LEU A 101 10.68 5.46 -7.90
N ARG A 102 10.30 4.32 -8.42
CA ARG A 102 11.26 3.47 -9.16
C ARG A 102 10.82 3.14 -10.56
#